data_049a3246c0bf3b868133a426a191c63f
#
_entry.id   049a3246c0bf3b868133a426a191c63f
#
_cell.length_a   1.000
_cell.length_b   1.000
_cell.length_c   1.000
_cell.angle_alpha   90.00
_cell.angle_beta   90.00
_cell.angle_gamma   90.00
#
_symmetry.space_group_name_H-M   'P 1'
#
loop_
_entity.id
_entity.type
_entity.pdbx_description
1 polymer ?
#
loop_
_entity_poly.entity_id
_entity_poly.type
_entity_poly.pdbx_seq_one_letter_code
_entity_poly.pdbx_strand_id
1 'polypeptide(L)'
;MCIRDSAICAMYMGEMEVTTTHNPEGTGENFSAGSLMGQISFSRMLTDRFSFGISSKIIRENIYNSKATGFAIDLGTLYITQIQGLTMGMSISNYGTKMKMEGRDLLLQTEVDPSLESDPININANFATDPFELPLIFRFGLSYTKLISKDLKCLFAIDALHPNDNTESINAGTEISFKDFLFIRSGYANLYQRDRVSGLSAGCGIKLKISSSTYFIDYTYVDMGPLGNPKKLTLSTSF
;
A
#
# COMPACT_ATOMS: atom_id res chain seq x y z
N MET A 1 11.77 -24.13 -2.41
CA MET A 1 12.25 -23.03 -1.58
C MET A 1 11.08 -22.47 -0.79
N CYS A 2 11.24 -22.22 0.51
CA CYS A 2 10.22 -21.58 1.35
C CYS A 2 10.76 -20.22 1.79
N ILE A 3 9.96 -19.18 1.68
CA ILE A 3 10.29 -17.82 2.12
C ILE A 3 9.38 -17.50 3.29
N ARG A 4 9.95 -16.95 4.36
CA ARG A 4 9.25 -16.38 5.50
C ARG A 4 9.75 -14.96 5.65
N ASP A 5 8.83 -14.02 5.74
CA ASP A 5 9.16 -12.61 5.78
C ASP A 5 8.25 -11.88 6.75
N SER A 6 8.73 -10.78 7.30
CA SER A 6 7.96 -9.88 8.13
C SER A 6 8.22 -8.44 7.71
N ALA A 7 7.19 -7.62 7.75
CA ALA A 7 7.29 -6.21 7.42
C ALA A 7 6.54 -5.36 8.47
N ILE A 8 7.10 -4.18 8.73
CA ILE A 8 6.43 -3.14 9.50
C ILE A 8 6.44 -1.89 8.63
N CYS A 9 5.28 -1.27 8.49
CA CYS A 9 5.14 0.00 7.79
C CYS A 9 4.47 1.00 8.72
N ALA A 10 5.08 2.17 8.86
CA ALA A 10 4.54 3.26 9.64
C ALA A 10 4.46 4.52 8.78
N MET A 11 3.33 5.19 8.82
CA MET A 11 3.12 6.50 8.23
C MET A 11 2.74 7.46 9.36
N TYR A 12 3.39 8.59 9.41
CA TYR A 12 3.13 9.63 10.38
C TYR A 12 2.90 10.95 9.64
N MET A 13 1.81 11.60 9.98
CA MET A 13 1.52 12.97 9.57
C MET A 13 1.99 13.90 10.68
N GLY A 14 2.62 15.00 10.32
CA GLY A 14 3.09 16.00 11.26
C GLY A 14 1.96 16.52 12.17
N GLU A 15 2.33 17.28 13.17
CA GLU A 15 1.38 17.92 14.07
C GLU A 15 0.53 18.94 13.30
N MET A 16 -0.75 18.93 13.58
CA MET A 16 -1.77 19.84 13.04
C MET A 16 -2.47 20.52 14.19
N GLU A 17 -2.79 21.81 14.05
CA GLU A 17 -3.48 22.55 15.09
C GLU A 17 -4.96 22.19 15.13
N VAL A 18 -5.47 22.05 16.36
CA VAL A 18 -6.91 21.80 16.59
C VAL A 18 -7.68 23.10 16.40
N THR A 19 -8.59 23.13 15.43
CA THR A 19 -9.51 24.24 15.19
C THR A 19 -10.94 23.84 15.56
N THR A 20 -11.70 24.80 16.08
CA THR A 20 -13.11 24.61 16.43
C THR A 20 -13.94 25.75 15.82
N THR A 21 -15.26 25.59 15.78
CA THR A 21 -16.18 26.66 15.33
C THR A 21 -16.06 27.93 16.16
N HIS A 22 -15.64 27.81 17.42
CA HIS A 22 -15.43 28.97 18.33
C HIS A 22 -14.03 29.57 18.19
N ASN A 23 -13.02 28.75 17.84
CA ASN A 23 -11.63 29.16 17.68
C ASN A 23 -11.13 28.71 16.30
N PRO A 24 -11.52 29.36 15.20
CA PRO A 24 -11.12 28.98 13.85
C PRO A 24 -9.63 29.22 13.57
N GLU A 25 -8.99 30.11 14.32
CA GLU A 25 -7.55 30.40 14.23
C GLU A 25 -6.68 29.40 15.00
N GLY A 26 -7.30 28.43 15.71
CA GLY A 26 -6.65 27.41 16.52
C GLY A 26 -6.95 27.51 18.00
N THR A 27 -6.89 26.37 18.67
CA THR A 27 -7.09 26.27 20.14
C THR A 27 -5.77 26.33 20.93
N GLY A 28 -4.63 26.28 20.23
CA GLY A 28 -3.31 26.08 20.82
C GLY A 28 -2.98 24.64 21.17
N GLU A 29 -3.91 23.70 20.91
CA GLU A 29 -3.66 22.26 21.01
C GLU A 29 -3.29 21.69 19.64
N ASN A 30 -2.38 20.71 19.62
CA ASN A 30 -1.98 20.02 18.42
C ASN A 30 -2.43 18.56 18.47
N PHE A 31 -2.74 18.00 17.31
CA PHE A 31 -3.03 16.59 17.12
C PHE A 31 -2.17 16.01 16.00
N SER A 32 -2.04 14.70 16.00
CA SER A 32 -1.36 13.98 14.93
C SER A 32 -2.23 12.85 14.40
N ALA A 33 -1.99 12.46 13.15
CA ALA A 33 -2.57 11.30 12.54
C ALA A 33 -1.47 10.35 12.05
N GLY A 34 -1.76 9.05 12.02
CA GLY A 34 -0.79 8.07 11.56
C GLY A 34 -1.42 6.71 11.33
N SER A 35 -0.68 5.87 10.63
CA SER A 35 -1.04 4.50 10.35
C SER A 35 0.15 3.59 10.63
N LEU A 36 -0.11 2.44 11.26
CA LEU A 36 0.87 1.40 11.53
C LEU A 36 0.34 0.07 11.01
N MET A 37 1.16 -0.63 10.23
CA MET A 37 0.86 -1.95 9.72
C MET A 37 1.99 -2.91 10.06
N GLY A 38 1.62 -4.06 10.64
CA GLY A 38 2.50 -5.22 10.81
C GLY A 38 2.05 -6.35 9.91
N GLN A 39 2.99 -7.02 9.25
CA GLN A 39 2.73 -8.11 8.31
C GLN A 39 3.66 -9.29 8.54
N ILE A 40 3.12 -10.50 8.42
CA ILE A 40 3.88 -11.75 8.36
C ILE A 40 3.49 -12.47 7.08
N SER A 41 4.48 -12.93 6.32
CA SER A 41 4.29 -13.56 5.02
C SER A 41 4.95 -14.92 4.96
N PHE A 42 4.31 -15.82 4.24
CA PHE A 42 4.83 -17.13 3.92
C PHE A 42 4.62 -17.43 2.45
N SER A 43 5.66 -17.91 1.77
CA SER A 43 5.53 -18.37 0.40
C SER A 43 6.30 -19.66 0.15
N ARG A 44 5.79 -20.48 -0.76
CA ARG A 44 6.38 -21.75 -1.13
C ARG A 44 6.17 -22.05 -2.61
N MET A 45 7.20 -22.60 -3.25
CA MET A 45 7.06 -23.28 -4.54
C MET A 45 6.37 -24.62 -4.29
N LEU A 46 5.20 -24.81 -4.88
CA LEU A 46 4.44 -26.08 -4.83
C LEU A 46 4.91 -27.04 -5.92
N THR A 47 5.26 -26.49 -7.08
CA THR A 47 5.88 -27.21 -8.19
C THR A 47 7.04 -26.39 -8.74
N ASP A 48 7.83 -26.92 -9.67
CA ASP A 48 8.93 -26.19 -10.31
C ASP A 48 8.48 -24.92 -11.05
N ARG A 49 7.19 -24.77 -11.31
CA ARG A 49 6.62 -23.64 -12.07
C ARG A 49 5.56 -22.87 -11.33
N PHE A 50 5.06 -23.37 -10.21
CA PHE A 50 3.96 -22.74 -9.48
C PHE A 50 4.34 -22.46 -8.04
N SER A 51 4.21 -21.20 -7.67
CA SER A 51 4.44 -20.69 -6.31
C SER A 51 3.15 -20.10 -5.75
N PHE A 52 2.96 -20.28 -4.46
CA PHE A 52 1.85 -19.72 -3.70
C PHE A 52 2.40 -18.97 -2.50
N GLY A 53 1.76 -17.86 -2.17
CA GLY A 53 2.08 -17.03 -1.00
C GLY A 53 0.83 -16.57 -0.27
N ILE A 54 0.97 -16.43 1.03
CA ILE A 54 -0.04 -15.87 1.92
C ILE A 54 0.63 -14.89 2.87
N SER A 55 -0.05 -13.79 3.15
CA SER A 55 0.37 -12.80 4.16
C SER A 55 -0.80 -12.47 5.08
N SER A 56 -0.49 -12.28 6.35
CA SER A 56 -1.43 -11.78 7.36
C SER A 56 -0.99 -10.40 7.79
N LYS A 57 -1.92 -9.46 7.92
CA LYS A 57 -1.67 -8.07 8.29
C LYS A 57 -2.54 -7.65 9.46
N ILE A 58 -1.97 -6.84 10.34
CA ILE A 58 -2.70 -6.05 11.33
C ILE A 58 -2.45 -4.59 10.98
N ILE A 59 -3.54 -3.83 10.83
CA ILE A 59 -3.51 -2.42 10.46
C ILE A 59 -4.14 -1.63 11.58
N ARG A 60 -3.48 -0.58 12.01
CA ARG A 60 -4.01 0.35 13.01
C ARG A 60 -3.86 1.77 12.48
N GLU A 61 -4.95 2.48 12.45
CA GLU A 61 -5.01 3.91 12.14
C GLU A 61 -5.40 4.69 13.37
N ASN A 62 -4.79 5.84 13.56
CA ASN A 62 -5.10 6.77 14.64
C ASN A 62 -5.18 8.19 14.10
N ILE A 63 -6.18 8.90 14.59
CA ILE A 63 -6.37 10.33 14.35
C ILE A 63 -6.72 10.93 15.71
N TYR A 64 -5.87 11.80 16.22
CA TYR A 64 -6.01 12.41 17.53
C TYR A 64 -6.22 11.35 18.63
N ASN A 65 -7.40 11.30 19.28
CA ASN A 65 -7.75 10.33 20.33
C ASN A 65 -8.61 9.17 19.80
N SER A 66 -8.87 9.11 18.49
CA SER A 66 -9.65 8.06 17.86
C SER A 66 -8.75 7.09 17.09
N LYS A 67 -9.13 5.82 17.09
CA LYS A 67 -8.37 4.74 16.46
C LYS A 67 -9.29 3.75 15.75
N ALA A 68 -8.79 3.16 14.68
CA ALA A 68 -9.39 2.00 14.03
C ALA A 68 -8.35 0.88 13.94
N THR A 69 -8.80 -0.35 14.07
CA THR A 69 -7.94 -1.53 13.92
C THR A 69 -8.61 -2.54 13.01
N GLY A 70 -7.85 -3.07 12.07
CA GLY A 70 -8.32 -4.08 11.13
C GLY A 70 -7.31 -5.21 10.96
N PHE A 71 -7.80 -6.34 10.49
CA PHE A 71 -7.03 -7.51 10.11
C PHE A 71 -7.27 -7.81 8.64
N ALA A 72 -6.23 -8.16 7.90
CA ALA A 72 -6.34 -8.52 6.50
C ALA A 72 -5.42 -9.69 6.13
N ILE A 73 -5.80 -10.37 5.06
CA ILE A 73 -5.04 -11.45 4.44
C ILE A 73 -4.80 -11.09 2.98
N ASP A 74 -3.56 -11.33 2.52
CA ASP A 74 -3.22 -11.30 1.10
C ASP A 74 -2.93 -12.73 0.62
N LEU A 75 -3.35 -13.01 -0.59
CA LEU A 75 -3.05 -14.24 -1.31
C LEU A 75 -2.34 -13.90 -2.61
N GLY A 76 -1.34 -14.67 -2.97
CA GLY A 76 -0.60 -14.46 -4.21
C GLY A 76 -0.19 -15.78 -4.85
N THR A 77 -0.18 -15.80 -6.17
CA THR A 77 0.31 -16.93 -6.98
C THR A 77 1.23 -16.42 -8.06
N LEU A 78 2.25 -17.21 -8.38
CA LEU A 78 3.15 -16.98 -9.49
C LEU A 78 3.28 -18.28 -10.30
N TYR A 79 3.08 -18.17 -11.61
CA TYR A 79 3.19 -19.29 -12.54
C TYR A 79 4.18 -19.00 -13.67
N ILE A 80 5.25 -19.78 -13.73
CA ILE A 80 6.22 -19.77 -14.82
C ILE A 80 5.66 -20.64 -15.94
N THR A 81 5.26 -20.02 -17.04
CA THR A 81 4.61 -20.73 -18.14
C THR A 81 5.59 -21.64 -18.90
N GLN A 82 5.08 -22.45 -19.82
CA GLN A 82 5.91 -23.25 -20.73
C GLN A 82 6.58 -22.40 -21.82
N ILE A 83 6.06 -21.19 -22.07
CA ILE A 83 6.66 -20.24 -22.99
C ILE A 83 7.85 -19.60 -22.30
N GLN A 84 9.02 -19.77 -22.91
CA GLN A 84 10.27 -19.25 -22.34
C GLN A 84 10.20 -17.74 -22.12
N GLY A 85 10.45 -17.33 -20.87
CA GLY A 85 10.45 -15.93 -20.46
C GLY A 85 9.08 -15.37 -20.03
N LEU A 86 7.97 -16.09 -20.26
CA LEU A 86 6.64 -15.62 -19.85
C LEU A 86 6.28 -16.12 -18.45
N THR A 87 5.93 -15.20 -17.58
CA THR A 87 5.48 -15.45 -16.21
C THR A 87 4.13 -14.75 -15.97
N MET A 88 3.24 -15.42 -15.24
CA MET A 88 1.93 -14.91 -14.87
C MET A 88 1.86 -14.78 -13.34
N GLY A 89 1.29 -13.70 -12.85
CA GLY A 89 1.06 -13.48 -11.44
C GLY A 89 -0.39 -13.10 -11.16
N MET A 90 -0.93 -13.56 -10.05
CA MET A 90 -2.23 -13.11 -9.53
C MET A 90 -2.10 -12.82 -8.04
N SER A 91 -2.78 -11.79 -7.57
CA SER A 91 -2.88 -11.52 -6.14
C SER A 91 -4.23 -10.90 -5.78
N ILE A 92 -4.67 -11.23 -4.56
CA ILE A 92 -5.77 -10.57 -3.86
C ILE A 92 -5.13 -9.96 -2.62
N SER A 93 -5.27 -8.66 -2.44
CA SER A 93 -4.67 -7.93 -1.31
C SER A 93 -5.75 -7.27 -0.47
N ASN A 94 -5.52 -7.21 0.85
CA ASN A 94 -6.38 -6.56 1.84
C ASN A 94 -7.79 -7.18 1.97
N TYR A 95 -7.91 -8.50 1.77
CA TYR A 95 -9.14 -9.20 2.11
C TYR A 95 -9.23 -9.33 3.64
N GLY A 96 -10.14 -8.60 4.27
CA GLY A 96 -10.15 -8.53 5.72
C GLY A 96 -11.40 -7.96 6.36
N THR A 97 -11.26 -7.59 7.62
CA THR A 97 -12.33 -7.03 8.44
C THR A 97 -12.59 -5.58 8.07
N LYS A 98 -13.84 -5.14 8.22
CA LYS A 98 -14.14 -3.71 8.21
C LYS A 98 -13.48 -3.05 9.41
N MET A 99 -12.98 -1.84 9.21
CA MET A 99 -12.45 -0.98 10.26
C MET A 99 -13.50 0.01 10.71
N LYS A 100 -13.48 0.37 11.99
CA LYS A 100 -14.38 1.37 12.56
C LYS A 100 -13.56 2.30 13.45
N MET A 101 -13.75 3.61 13.26
CA MET A 101 -13.16 4.59 14.15
C MET A 101 -13.91 4.61 15.49
N GLU A 102 -13.16 4.45 16.57
CA GLU A 102 -13.65 4.51 17.94
C GLU A 102 -12.70 5.35 18.78
N GLY A 103 -13.23 6.19 19.65
CA GLY A 103 -12.38 7.03 20.48
C GLY A 103 -13.13 8.05 21.30
N ARG A 104 -12.35 8.72 22.13
CA ARG A 104 -12.84 9.71 23.08
C ARG A 104 -13.42 10.95 22.41
N ASP A 105 -12.95 11.29 21.22
CA ASP A 105 -13.40 12.46 20.46
C ASP A 105 -14.81 12.30 19.87
N LEU A 106 -15.35 11.07 19.94
CA LEU A 106 -16.71 10.75 19.52
C LEU A 106 -17.72 10.88 20.67
N LEU A 107 -17.24 11.12 21.88
CA LEU A 107 -18.11 11.33 23.04
C LEU A 107 -18.68 12.74 23.02
N LEU A 108 -19.98 12.83 23.20
CA LEU A 108 -20.66 14.10 23.41
C LEU A 108 -21.61 13.99 24.61
N GLN A 109 -21.84 15.10 25.26
CA GLN A 109 -22.91 15.21 26.24
C GLN A 109 -24.16 15.79 25.54
N THR A 110 -25.27 15.14 25.68
CA THR A 110 -26.57 15.58 25.11
C THR A 110 -27.68 15.46 26.12
N GLU A 111 -28.65 16.34 26.00
CA GLU A 111 -29.89 16.28 26.77
C GLU A 111 -30.86 15.30 26.07
N VAL A 112 -31.53 14.46 26.86
CA VAL A 112 -32.46 13.47 26.32
C VAL A 112 -33.83 14.11 26.01
N ASP A 113 -34.23 15.09 26.81
CA ASP A 113 -35.50 15.79 26.62
C ASP A 113 -35.30 17.30 26.87
N PRO A 114 -35.10 18.10 25.77
CA PRO A 114 -34.97 19.55 25.89
C PRO A 114 -36.22 20.29 26.39
N SER A 115 -37.37 19.60 26.51
CA SER A 115 -38.62 20.20 26.97
C SER A 115 -38.78 20.19 28.48
N LEU A 116 -37.93 19.48 29.19
CA LEU A 116 -37.92 19.43 30.67
C LEU A 116 -37.02 20.54 31.21
N GLU A 117 -37.60 21.67 31.60
CA GLU A 117 -36.87 22.81 32.19
C GLU A 117 -36.23 22.53 33.57
N SER A 118 -36.52 21.40 34.18
CA SER A 118 -36.00 21.03 35.50
C SER A 118 -34.98 19.92 35.41
N ASP A 119 -33.71 20.28 35.53
CA ASP A 119 -32.55 19.42 35.64
C ASP A 119 -32.15 18.76 34.30
N PRO A 120 -31.20 19.35 33.56
CA PRO A 120 -30.70 18.72 32.35
C PRO A 120 -29.98 17.40 32.71
N ILE A 121 -30.61 16.28 32.37
CA ILE A 121 -29.95 14.97 32.48
C ILE A 121 -29.00 14.87 31.30
N ASN A 122 -27.75 15.31 31.52
CA ASN A 122 -26.68 15.13 30.56
C ASN A 122 -26.32 13.66 30.46
N ILE A 123 -26.62 13.06 29.32
CA ILE A 123 -26.19 11.69 29.01
C ILE A 123 -25.00 11.73 28.10
N ASN A 124 -24.01 10.88 28.41
CA ASN A 124 -22.90 10.63 27.51
C ASN A 124 -23.39 9.84 26.30
N ALA A 125 -23.36 10.43 25.13
CA ALA A 125 -23.66 9.79 23.86
C ALA A 125 -22.38 9.65 23.03
N ASN A 126 -22.36 8.72 22.10
CA ASN A 126 -21.29 8.55 21.14
C ASN A 126 -21.81 8.86 19.74
N PHE A 127 -21.05 9.61 18.95
CA PHE A 127 -21.25 9.65 17.51
C PHE A 127 -21.06 8.25 16.94
N ALA A 128 -22.07 7.75 16.26
CA ALA A 128 -21.96 6.49 15.55
C ALA A 128 -21.13 6.71 14.28
N THR A 129 -19.99 6.06 14.20
CA THR A 129 -19.17 6.02 12.97
C THR A 129 -19.55 4.80 12.15
N ASP A 130 -19.61 4.94 10.84
CA ASP A 130 -19.82 3.82 9.95
C ASP A 130 -18.53 3.00 9.77
N PRO A 131 -18.64 1.65 9.73
CA PRO A 131 -17.51 0.82 9.42
C PRO A 131 -17.13 0.95 7.94
N PHE A 132 -15.86 1.10 7.65
CA PHE A 132 -15.32 1.17 6.30
C PHE A 132 -14.51 -0.08 5.96
N GLU A 133 -14.50 -0.43 4.69
CA GLU A 133 -13.76 -1.59 4.18
C GLU A 133 -12.30 -1.23 3.90
N LEU A 134 -11.43 -2.21 4.01
CA LEU A 134 -10.07 -2.08 3.50
C LEU A 134 -10.08 -2.04 1.97
N PRO A 135 -9.14 -1.32 1.33
CA PRO A 135 -9.03 -1.26 -0.13
C PRO A 135 -8.63 -2.63 -0.69
N LEU A 136 -9.63 -3.46 -0.96
CA LEU A 136 -9.45 -4.77 -1.57
C LEU A 136 -9.02 -4.59 -3.02
N ILE A 137 -7.91 -5.21 -3.40
CA ILE A 137 -7.38 -5.13 -4.76
C ILE A 137 -7.14 -6.54 -5.29
N PHE A 138 -7.80 -6.86 -6.41
CA PHE A 138 -7.41 -7.98 -7.26
C PHE A 138 -6.44 -7.50 -8.32
N ARG A 139 -5.33 -8.21 -8.49
CA ARG A 139 -4.32 -7.91 -9.50
C ARG A 139 -4.01 -9.15 -10.32
N PHE A 140 -3.96 -8.96 -11.63
CA PHE A 140 -3.48 -9.95 -12.58
C PHE A 140 -2.35 -9.34 -13.40
N GLY A 141 -1.21 -10.02 -13.46
CA GLY A 141 -0.01 -9.53 -14.14
C GLY A 141 0.58 -10.56 -15.09
N LEU A 142 1.12 -10.06 -16.17
CA LEU A 142 1.92 -10.79 -17.13
C LEU A 142 3.28 -10.13 -17.25
N SER A 143 4.35 -10.92 -17.24
CA SER A 143 5.69 -10.42 -17.55
C SER A 143 6.38 -11.31 -18.55
N TYR A 144 7.09 -10.68 -19.47
CA TYR A 144 7.87 -11.36 -20.49
C TYR A 144 9.32 -10.87 -20.44
N THR A 145 10.24 -11.79 -20.15
CA THR A 145 11.68 -11.52 -20.11
C THR A 145 12.36 -12.07 -21.37
N LYS A 146 12.99 -11.19 -22.14
CA LYS A 146 13.77 -11.53 -23.32
C LYS A 146 15.24 -11.32 -23.09
N LEU A 147 16.05 -12.32 -23.32
CA LEU A 147 17.51 -12.23 -23.37
C LEU A 147 17.90 -11.62 -24.74
N ILE A 148 18.43 -10.40 -24.74
CA ILE A 148 18.89 -9.74 -25.97
C ILE A 148 20.33 -10.12 -26.25
N SER A 149 21.15 -10.20 -25.21
CA SER A 149 22.55 -10.60 -25.25
C SER A 149 22.89 -11.34 -23.95
N LYS A 150 24.12 -11.91 -23.87
CA LYS A 150 24.62 -12.55 -22.64
C LYS A 150 24.58 -11.61 -21.43
N ASP A 151 24.76 -10.31 -21.67
CA ASP A 151 24.84 -9.28 -20.64
C ASP A 151 23.60 -8.39 -20.56
N LEU A 152 22.65 -8.51 -21.50
CA LEU A 152 21.51 -7.60 -21.60
C LEU A 152 20.18 -8.38 -21.61
N LYS A 153 19.33 -8.10 -20.63
CA LYS A 153 17.97 -8.63 -20.53
C LYS A 153 16.98 -7.48 -20.60
N CYS A 154 15.87 -7.70 -21.25
CA CYS A 154 14.73 -6.78 -21.28
C CYS A 154 13.51 -7.50 -20.74
N LEU A 155 12.82 -6.87 -19.78
CA LEU A 155 11.56 -7.34 -19.21
C LEU A 155 10.45 -6.36 -19.58
N PHE A 156 9.33 -6.88 -20.05
CA PHE A 156 8.09 -6.15 -20.25
C PHE A 156 7.05 -6.72 -19.29
N ALA A 157 6.31 -5.86 -18.63
CA ALA A 157 5.24 -6.24 -17.72
C ALA A 157 3.97 -5.44 -18.01
N ILE A 158 2.84 -6.08 -17.81
CA ILE A 158 1.52 -5.47 -17.84
C ILE A 158 0.71 -6.02 -16.68
N ASP A 159 0.06 -5.12 -15.93
CA ASP A 159 -0.78 -5.46 -14.79
C ASP A 159 -2.17 -4.88 -14.99
N ALA A 160 -3.20 -5.70 -14.75
CA ALA A 160 -4.58 -5.27 -14.60
C ALA A 160 -4.93 -5.25 -13.10
N LEU A 161 -5.50 -4.16 -12.64
CA LEU A 161 -5.95 -3.96 -11.26
C LEU A 161 -7.45 -3.74 -11.22
N HIS A 162 -8.11 -4.44 -10.31
CA HIS A 162 -9.53 -4.30 -10.01
C HIS A 162 -9.69 -4.03 -8.51
N PRO A 163 -9.70 -2.75 -8.09
CA PRO A 163 -9.98 -2.36 -6.72
C PRO A 163 -11.49 -2.37 -6.43
N ASN A 164 -11.89 -2.52 -5.15
CA ASN A 164 -13.30 -2.44 -4.74
C ASN A 164 -13.82 -1.01 -4.58
N ASP A 165 -12.91 -0.04 -4.45
CA ASP A 165 -13.19 1.35 -4.12
C ASP A 165 -12.84 2.34 -5.25
N ASN A 166 -12.40 1.82 -6.40
CA ASN A 166 -12.01 2.65 -7.53
C ASN A 166 -12.25 1.92 -8.88
N THR A 167 -12.05 2.64 -9.98
CA THR A 167 -12.14 2.07 -11.33
C THR A 167 -10.96 1.15 -11.63
N GLU A 168 -11.20 0.17 -12.49
CA GLU A 168 -10.16 -0.74 -12.99
C GLU A 168 -9.08 0.06 -13.71
N SER A 169 -7.86 -0.44 -13.61
CA SER A 169 -6.72 0.20 -14.26
C SER A 169 -5.76 -0.83 -14.85
N ILE A 170 -5.05 -0.40 -15.89
CA ILE A 170 -3.99 -1.18 -16.50
C ILE A 170 -2.70 -0.38 -16.41
N ASN A 171 -1.64 -1.06 -15.94
CA ASN A 171 -0.31 -0.51 -15.87
C ASN A 171 0.60 -1.28 -16.81
N ALA A 172 1.57 -0.61 -17.41
CA ALA A 172 2.61 -1.24 -18.20
C ALA A 172 3.99 -0.76 -17.76
N GLY A 173 4.98 -1.63 -17.82
CA GLY A 173 6.33 -1.30 -17.42
C GLY A 173 7.37 -2.07 -18.24
N THR A 174 8.58 -1.53 -18.23
CA THR A 174 9.75 -2.17 -18.82
C THR A 174 10.96 -2.01 -17.90
N GLU A 175 11.80 -3.03 -17.90
CA GLU A 175 13.09 -3.01 -17.22
C GLU A 175 14.17 -3.48 -18.20
N ILE A 176 15.28 -2.77 -18.23
CA ILE A 176 16.50 -3.17 -18.92
C ILE A 176 17.53 -3.45 -17.85
N SER A 177 18.06 -4.68 -17.81
CA SER A 177 19.12 -5.07 -16.90
C SER A 177 20.41 -5.38 -17.66
N PHE A 178 21.49 -4.76 -17.20
CA PHE A 178 22.83 -4.94 -17.74
C PHE A 178 23.70 -5.70 -16.74
N LYS A 179 24.21 -6.86 -17.14
CA LYS A 179 25.07 -7.77 -16.35
C LYS A 179 24.49 -8.15 -14.97
N ASP A 180 23.16 -8.12 -14.82
CA ASP A 180 22.49 -8.29 -13.53
C ASP A 180 23.04 -7.37 -12.42
N PHE A 181 23.63 -6.24 -12.80
CA PHE A 181 24.24 -5.24 -11.96
C PHE A 181 23.49 -3.91 -12.00
N LEU A 182 23.21 -3.39 -13.20
CA LEU A 182 22.52 -2.13 -13.42
C LEU A 182 21.12 -2.40 -13.97
N PHE A 183 20.12 -1.73 -13.41
CA PHE A 183 18.71 -1.82 -13.79
C PHE A 183 18.19 -0.43 -14.13
N ILE A 184 17.57 -0.28 -15.28
CA ILE A 184 16.83 0.93 -15.68
C ILE A 184 15.39 0.51 -15.90
N ARG A 185 14.46 1.24 -15.26
CA ARG A 185 13.04 0.93 -15.24
C ARG A 185 12.23 2.12 -15.69
N SER A 186 11.19 1.85 -16.44
CA SER A 186 10.17 2.83 -16.79
C SER A 186 8.81 2.18 -16.73
N GLY A 187 7.82 2.92 -16.29
CA GLY A 187 6.45 2.43 -16.18
C GLY A 187 5.45 3.53 -16.42
N TYR A 188 4.27 3.11 -16.81
CA TYR A 188 3.14 3.97 -17.00
C TYR A 188 1.92 3.38 -16.32
N ALA A 189 1.37 4.13 -15.37
CA ALA A 189 0.21 3.72 -14.60
C ALA A 189 -1.08 4.27 -15.23
N ASN A 190 -2.20 3.57 -14.99
CA ASN A 190 -3.54 4.01 -15.32
C ASN A 190 -3.71 4.37 -16.81
N LEU A 191 -3.32 3.45 -17.71
CA LEU A 191 -3.24 3.68 -19.17
C LEU A 191 -4.54 4.23 -19.79
N TYR A 192 -5.72 3.86 -19.27
CA TYR A 192 -7.02 4.22 -19.85
C TYR A 192 -7.83 5.24 -19.05
N GLN A 193 -7.33 5.69 -17.90
CA GLN A 193 -8.03 6.68 -17.10
C GLN A 193 -7.80 8.10 -17.65
N ARG A 194 -8.90 8.83 -17.92
CA ARG A 194 -8.82 10.22 -18.43
C ARG A 194 -8.33 11.21 -17.38
N ASP A 195 -8.78 11.05 -16.12
CA ASP A 195 -8.48 11.94 -14.98
C ASP A 195 -7.43 11.33 -14.05
N ARG A 196 -6.42 10.69 -14.64
CA ARG A 196 -5.36 10.05 -13.85
C ARG A 196 -4.51 11.06 -13.11
N VAL A 197 -4.24 10.78 -11.85
CA VAL A 197 -3.33 11.56 -11.01
C VAL A 197 -1.88 11.14 -11.22
N SER A 198 -1.62 9.84 -11.47
CA SER A 198 -0.28 9.30 -11.72
C SER A 198 -0.16 8.76 -13.15
N GLY A 199 1.01 8.95 -13.75
CA GLY A 199 1.28 8.48 -15.10
C GLY A 199 2.65 7.84 -15.22
N LEU A 200 3.63 8.63 -15.63
CA LEU A 200 4.98 8.16 -15.87
C LEU A 200 5.75 7.91 -14.57
N SER A 201 6.42 6.79 -14.52
CA SER A 201 7.43 6.48 -13.50
C SER A 201 8.74 6.08 -14.15
N ALA A 202 9.85 6.45 -13.54
CA ALA A 202 11.19 6.07 -13.98
C ALA A 202 12.04 5.73 -12.76
N GLY A 203 12.95 4.79 -12.92
CA GLY A 203 13.84 4.38 -11.84
C GLY A 203 15.14 3.76 -12.34
N CYS A 204 16.12 3.76 -11.47
CA CYS A 204 17.35 3.03 -11.67
C CYS A 204 17.74 2.25 -10.41
N GLY A 205 18.40 1.13 -10.59
CA GLY A 205 18.81 0.27 -9.51
C GLY A 205 20.22 -0.30 -9.74
N ILE A 206 20.92 -0.55 -8.65
CA ILE A 206 22.23 -1.21 -8.65
C ILE A 206 22.17 -2.39 -7.70
N LYS A 207 22.65 -3.53 -8.18
CA LYS A 207 22.80 -4.76 -7.39
C LYS A 207 24.27 -5.03 -7.16
N LEU A 208 24.68 -5.02 -5.89
CA LEU A 208 26.06 -5.27 -5.46
C LEU A 208 26.10 -6.61 -4.72
N LYS A 209 26.98 -7.51 -5.15
CA LYS A 209 27.23 -8.76 -4.44
C LYS A 209 28.55 -8.64 -3.70
N ILE A 210 28.48 -8.64 -2.37
CA ILE A 210 29.64 -8.52 -1.48
C ILE A 210 29.67 -9.76 -0.59
N SER A 211 30.66 -10.62 -0.78
CA SER A 211 30.78 -11.90 -0.08
C SER A 211 29.52 -12.76 -0.26
N SER A 212 28.82 -13.13 0.81
CA SER A 212 27.58 -13.91 0.80
C SER A 212 26.32 -13.07 0.69
N SER A 213 26.41 -11.76 0.87
CA SER A 213 25.25 -10.86 0.89
C SER A 213 25.10 -10.10 -0.42
N THR A 214 23.87 -9.89 -0.83
CA THR A 214 23.51 -9.09 -2.00
C THR A 214 22.78 -7.84 -1.55
N TYR A 215 23.24 -6.68 -2.00
CA TYR A 215 22.70 -5.37 -1.70
C TYR A 215 22.05 -4.79 -2.95
N PHE A 216 20.86 -4.21 -2.77
CA PHE A 216 20.16 -3.48 -3.82
C PHE A 216 19.97 -2.03 -3.36
N ILE A 217 20.27 -1.11 -4.26
CA ILE A 217 20.04 0.33 -4.10
C ILE A 217 19.17 0.76 -5.26
N ASP A 218 17.95 1.16 -5.00
CA ASP A 218 16.99 1.56 -6.02
C ASP A 218 16.54 3.01 -5.78
N TYR A 219 16.54 3.80 -6.83
CA TYR A 219 15.97 5.14 -6.87
C TYR A 219 14.82 5.18 -7.84
N THR A 220 13.70 5.75 -7.41
CA THR A 220 12.48 5.85 -8.21
C THR A 220 11.93 7.28 -8.16
N TYR A 221 11.51 7.75 -9.30
CA TYR A 221 10.77 8.97 -9.53
C TYR A 221 9.39 8.63 -10.09
N VAL A 222 8.35 9.27 -9.57
CA VAL A 222 6.98 9.11 -10.04
C VAL A 222 6.38 10.49 -10.32
N ASP A 223 5.75 10.65 -11.47
CA ASP A 223 4.97 11.83 -11.80
C ASP A 223 3.55 11.63 -11.28
N MET A 224 3.15 12.44 -10.31
CA MET A 224 1.79 12.46 -9.74
C MET A 224 1.06 13.76 -10.07
N GLY A 225 1.47 14.46 -11.13
CA GLY A 225 0.81 15.67 -11.60
C GLY A 225 0.63 16.71 -10.48
N PRO A 226 -0.63 17.10 -10.15
CA PRO A 226 -0.90 18.14 -9.14
C PRO A 226 -0.42 17.79 -7.73
N LEU A 227 -0.26 16.51 -7.40
CA LEU A 227 0.20 16.04 -6.08
C LEU A 227 1.71 16.09 -5.92
N GLY A 228 2.43 16.57 -6.93
CA GLY A 228 3.90 16.64 -6.92
C GLY A 228 4.55 15.36 -7.42
N ASN A 229 5.87 15.29 -7.27
CA ASN A 229 6.69 14.21 -7.84
C ASN A 229 7.45 13.50 -6.72
N PRO A 230 6.87 12.46 -6.08
CA PRO A 230 7.54 11.71 -5.03
C PRO A 230 8.79 11.01 -5.56
N LYS A 231 9.83 11.06 -4.74
CA LYS A 231 11.10 10.38 -4.96
C LYS A 231 11.31 9.37 -3.86
N LYS A 232 11.70 8.14 -4.21
CA LYS A 232 11.91 7.07 -3.26
C LYS A 232 13.29 6.47 -3.42
N LEU A 233 14.04 6.37 -2.32
CA LEU A 233 15.28 5.61 -2.22
C LEU A 233 15.00 4.35 -1.40
N THR A 234 15.38 3.20 -1.95
CA THR A 234 15.20 1.89 -1.30
C THR A 234 16.55 1.21 -1.16
N LEU A 235 16.83 0.72 0.04
CA LEU A 235 17.97 -0.14 0.33
C LEU A 235 17.44 -1.51 0.74
N SER A 236 17.91 -2.57 0.08
CA SER A 236 17.54 -3.95 0.41
C SER A 236 18.78 -4.81 0.52
N THR A 237 18.75 -5.80 1.38
CA THR A 237 19.82 -6.79 1.53
C THR A 237 19.23 -8.19 1.55
N SER A 238 19.94 -9.12 0.94
CA SER A 238 19.61 -10.55 0.95
C SER A 238 20.86 -11.34 1.35
N PHE A 239 20.68 -12.27 2.29
CA PHE A 239 21.74 -13.12 2.86
C PHE A 239 21.65 -14.55 2.32
#